data_e4b51503efff778552f2cee866e263a0
#
_entry.id   e4b51503efff778552f2cee866e263a0
#
_cell.length_a   1.000
_cell.length_b   1.000
_cell.length_c   1.000
_cell.angle_alpha   90.00
_cell.angle_beta   90.00
_cell.angle_gamma   90.00
#
_symmetry.space_group_name_H-M   'P 1'
#
loop_
_entity.id
_entity.type
_entity.pdbx_description
1 polymer ?
#
loop_
_entity_poly.entity_id
_entity_poly.type
_entity_poly.pdbx_seq_one_letter_code
_entity_poly.pdbx_strand_id
1 'polypeptide(L)'
;MGGDRLKIVLSLTPPLLIIGTLFFGGILYGFLQSLGYQPAIGKYDINFDAYYNVMFSERYAKLFWTGLGLNLWVSFVSTFLAAAFALFGALAIRKTFFAKKICNFIFSLNLPMPHLVVAVGMIFVFSQSGLLARFFTQIGFISSPSDFPILVKDKYGFGII
;
A
#
# COMPACT_ATOMS: atom_id res chain seq x y z
N MET A 1 -4.74 42.99 11.46
CA MET A 1 -4.28 41.75 10.80
C MET A 1 -3.27 40.90 11.60
N GLY A 2 -2.60 41.37 12.64
CA GLY A 2 -1.66 40.62 13.47
C GLY A 2 -2.28 39.74 14.56
N GLY A 3 -3.37 40.20 15.19
CA GLY A 3 -3.98 39.50 16.34
C GLY A 3 -4.64 38.18 16.02
N ASP A 4 -5.21 38.02 14.82
CA ASP A 4 -5.88 36.79 14.45
C ASP A 4 -4.89 35.69 14.08
N ARG A 5 -3.75 36.03 13.48
CA ARG A 5 -2.67 35.08 13.21
C ARG A 5 -2.07 34.56 14.51
N LEU A 6 -1.88 35.40 15.50
CA LEU A 6 -1.34 34.97 16.80
C LEU A 6 -2.29 34.02 17.53
N LYS A 7 -3.61 34.27 17.49
CA LYS A 7 -4.61 33.37 18.06
C LYS A 7 -4.63 32.02 17.37
N ILE A 8 -4.52 31.98 16.03
CA ILE A 8 -4.46 30.74 15.26
C ILE A 8 -3.21 29.93 15.62
N VAL A 9 -2.05 30.59 15.67
CA VAL A 9 -0.80 29.93 16.05
C VAL A 9 -0.89 29.39 17.46
N LEU A 10 -1.34 30.17 18.44
CA LEU A 10 -1.48 29.71 19.83
C LEU A 10 -2.47 28.56 19.99
N SER A 11 -3.56 28.53 19.20
CA SER A 11 -4.54 27.44 19.24
C SER A 11 -4.03 26.14 18.58
N LEU A 12 -3.19 26.25 17.53
CA LEU A 12 -2.65 25.11 16.81
C LEU A 12 -1.36 24.56 17.45
N THR A 13 -0.63 25.38 18.21
CA THR A 13 0.65 24.97 18.82
C THR A 13 0.51 23.75 19.75
N PRO A 14 -0.43 23.67 20.70
CA PRO A 14 -0.54 22.50 21.58
C PRO A 14 -0.77 21.18 20.84
N PRO A 15 -1.77 21.05 19.94
CA PRO A 15 -1.98 19.81 19.21
C PRO A 15 -0.78 19.46 18.27
N LEU A 16 -0.17 20.46 17.64
CA LEU A 16 1.00 20.23 16.80
C LEU A 16 2.22 19.77 17.60
N LEU A 17 2.43 20.29 18.81
CA LEU A 17 3.49 19.82 19.70
C LEU A 17 3.26 18.37 20.12
N ILE A 18 2.04 18.02 20.51
CA ILE A 18 1.71 16.65 20.94
C ILE A 18 1.92 15.69 19.77
N ILE A 19 1.34 15.98 18.62
CA ILE A 19 1.47 15.14 17.43
C ILE A 19 2.93 15.08 16.98
N GLY A 20 3.62 16.21 16.95
CA GLY A 20 5.03 16.29 16.55
C GLY A 20 5.94 15.49 17.46
N THR A 21 5.82 15.63 18.78
CA THR A 21 6.64 14.89 19.74
C THR A 21 6.38 13.39 19.70
N LEU A 22 5.10 12.96 19.59
CA LEU A 22 4.76 11.54 19.46
C LEU A 22 5.25 10.96 18.13
N PHE A 23 5.09 11.68 17.04
CA PHE A 23 5.47 11.22 15.72
C PHE A 23 7.01 11.16 15.57
N PHE A 24 7.69 12.26 15.83
CA PHE A 24 9.16 12.29 15.73
C PHE A 24 9.85 11.46 16.82
N GLY A 25 9.29 11.45 18.03
CA GLY A 25 9.76 10.61 19.12
C GLY A 25 9.61 9.12 18.78
N GLY A 26 8.50 8.71 18.19
CA GLY A 26 8.27 7.35 17.73
C GLY A 26 9.25 6.93 16.62
N ILE A 27 9.47 7.79 15.64
CA ILE A 27 10.44 7.54 14.56
C ILE A 27 11.86 7.44 15.12
N LEU A 28 12.27 8.38 15.97
CA LEU A 28 13.61 8.39 16.58
C LEU A 28 13.82 7.15 17.44
N TYR A 29 12.84 6.80 18.26
CA TYR A 29 12.91 5.60 19.09
C TYR A 29 12.98 4.33 18.23
N GLY A 30 12.15 4.22 17.20
CA GLY A 30 12.19 3.10 16.24
C GLY A 30 13.54 2.99 15.53
N PHE A 31 14.13 4.12 15.16
CA PHE A 31 15.47 4.17 14.57
C PHE A 31 16.55 3.70 15.57
N LEU A 32 16.52 4.18 16.80
CA LEU A 32 17.45 3.71 17.85
C LEU A 32 17.27 2.22 18.14
N GLN A 33 16.02 1.74 18.17
CA GLN A 33 15.71 0.34 18.36
C GLN A 33 16.24 -0.53 17.21
N SER A 34 16.20 -0.04 15.97
CA SER A 34 16.76 -0.74 14.81
C SER A 34 18.28 -0.86 14.87
N LEU A 35 18.94 0.04 15.58
CA LEU A 35 20.38 0.01 15.90
C LEU A 35 20.73 -0.85 17.13
N GLY A 36 19.78 -1.61 17.67
CA GLY A 36 20.02 -2.47 18.84
C GLY A 36 19.76 -1.82 20.19
N TYR A 37 19.54 -0.49 20.27
CA TYR A 37 19.26 0.21 21.51
C TYR A 37 17.83 -0.11 22.01
N GLN A 38 17.74 -1.01 22.99
CA GLN A 38 16.47 -1.47 23.56
C GLN A 38 16.52 -1.45 25.09
N PRO A 39 16.39 -0.28 25.72
CA PRO A 39 16.51 -0.15 27.19
C PRO A 39 15.43 -0.96 27.94
N ALA A 40 14.28 -1.22 27.36
CA ALA A 40 13.23 -2.03 27.97
C ALA A 40 13.64 -3.48 28.27
N ILE A 41 14.64 -4.00 27.56
CA ILE A 41 15.22 -5.34 27.76
C ILE A 41 16.70 -5.30 28.19
N GLY A 42 17.16 -4.13 28.67
CA GLY A 42 18.52 -3.95 29.19
C GLY A 42 19.62 -3.89 28.11
N LYS A 43 19.28 -3.67 26.84
CA LYS A 43 20.25 -3.49 25.76
C LYS A 43 20.47 -2.01 25.49
N TYR A 44 21.72 -1.57 25.72
CA TYR A 44 22.13 -0.16 25.54
C TYR A 44 23.17 0.03 24.44
N ASP A 45 23.64 -1.06 23.85
CA ASP A 45 24.68 -1.02 22.82
C ASP A 45 24.09 -0.71 21.46
N ILE A 46 24.72 0.25 20.79
CA ILE A 46 24.37 0.61 19.40
C ILE A 46 25.21 -0.24 18.46
N ASN A 47 24.57 -1.07 17.65
CA ASN A 47 25.23 -1.91 16.67
C ASN A 47 24.41 -2.03 15.38
N PHE A 48 25.04 -2.51 14.32
CA PHE A 48 24.42 -2.75 13.03
C PHE A 48 24.14 -4.24 12.76
N ASP A 49 24.23 -5.09 13.78
CA ASP A 49 24.09 -6.54 13.63
C ASP A 49 22.74 -6.94 13.03
N ALA A 50 21.67 -6.21 13.39
CA ALA A 50 20.35 -6.45 12.83
C ALA A 50 20.33 -6.23 11.31
N TYR A 51 20.92 -5.16 10.83
CA TYR A 51 21.02 -4.86 9.39
C TYR A 51 21.91 -5.87 8.67
N TYR A 52 23.06 -6.18 9.26
CA TYR A 52 23.96 -7.19 8.70
C TYR A 52 23.27 -8.55 8.58
N ASN A 53 22.60 -8.98 9.64
CA ASN A 53 21.88 -10.25 9.66
C ASN A 53 20.76 -10.30 8.62
N VAL A 54 20.00 -9.23 8.45
CA VAL A 54 18.91 -9.17 7.47
C VAL A 54 19.43 -9.18 6.03
N MET A 55 20.54 -8.47 5.76
CA MET A 55 21.08 -8.31 4.41
C MET A 55 21.97 -9.44 3.95
N PHE A 56 22.73 -10.06 4.87
CA PHE A 56 23.84 -10.96 4.53
C PHE A 56 23.75 -12.35 5.18
N SER A 57 22.86 -12.60 6.16
CA SER A 57 22.76 -13.93 6.74
C SER A 57 22.08 -14.89 5.76
N GLU A 58 22.54 -16.14 5.71
CA GLU A 58 21.97 -17.19 4.86
C GLU A 58 20.46 -17.38 5.05
N ARG A 59 19.97 -17.12 6.26
CA ARG A 59 18.57 -17.33 6.63
C ARG A 59 17.65 -16.22 6.11
N TYR A 60 18.06 -14.96 6.22
CA TYR A 60 17.18 -13.81 5.98
C TYR A 60 17.48 -13.05 4.68
N ALA A 61 18.73 -13.08 4.20
CA ALA A 61 19.14 -12.34 3.02
C ALA A 61 18.31 -12.71 1.78
N LYS A 62 18.06 -13.99 1.56
CA LYS A 62 17.24 -14.44 0.42
C LYS A 62 15.82 -13.88 0.48
N LEU A 63 15.18 -13.91 1.66
CA LEU A 63 13.84 -13.38 1.84
C LEU A 63 13.83 -11.86 1.67
N PHE A 64 14.82 -11.18 2.23
CA PHE A 64 14.96 -9.72 2.13
C PHE A 64 15.13 -9.26 0.68
N TRP A 65 16.12 -9.80 -0.04
CA TRP A 65 16.40 -9.39 -1.41
C TRP A 65 15.31 -9.78 -2.40
N THR A 66 14.72 -10.97 -2.23
CA THR A 66 13.58 -11.39 -3.05
C THR A 66 12.36 -10.52 -2.78
N GLY A 67 12.05 -10.25 -1.50
CA GLY A 67 10.94 -9.38 -1.13
C GLY A 67 11.13 -7.94 -1.59
N LEU A 68 12.34 -7.39 -1.44
CA LEU A 68 12.67 -6.04 -1.90
C LEU A 68 12.53 -5.93 -3.43
N GLY A 69 13.11 -6.88 -4.16
CA GLY A 69 13.03 -6.90 -5.61
C GLY A 69 11.59 -7.00 -6.11
N LEU A 70 10.80 -7.88 -5.51
CA LEU A 70 9.39 -8.05 -5.85
C LEU A 70 8.57 -6.80 -5.54
N ASN A 71 8.77 -6.19 -4.38
CA ASN A 71 8.07 -4.95 -4.02
C ASN A 71 8.43 -3.79 -4.96
N LEU A 72 9.71 -3.61 -5.30
CA LEU A 72 10.13 -2.58 -6.24
C LEU A 72 9.54 -2.82 -7.64
N TRP A 73 9.55 -4.06 -8.10
CA TRP A 73 8.98 -4.45 -9.38
C TRP A 73 7.49 -4.16 -9.46
N VAL A 74 6.72 -4.65 -8.46
CA VAL A 74 5.26 -4.43 -8.40
C VAL A 74 4.94 -2.95 -8.29
N SER A 75 5.65 -2.20 -7.45
CA SER A 75 5.44 -0.75 -7.30
C SER A 75 5.72 0.00 -8.59
N PHE A 76 6.79 -0.35 -9.31
CA PHE A 76 7.14 0.29 -10.58
C PHE A 76 6.07 0.01 -11.65
N VAL A 77 5.71 -1.27 -11.84
CA VAL A 77 4.73 -1.67 -12.84
C VAL A 77 3.34 -1.09 -12.53
N SER A 78 2.89 -1.18 -11.29
CA SER A 78 1.58 -0.64 -10.88
C SER A 78 1.50 0.87 -11.05
N THR A 79 2.57 1.60 -10.69
CA THR A 79 2.62 3.06 -10.87
C THR A 79 2.60 3.45 -12.35
N PHE A 80 3.37 2.73 -13.17
CA PHE A 80 3.39 2.98 -14.62
C PHE A 80 2.03 2.71 -15.25
N LEU A 81 1.40 1.58 -14.94
CA LEU A 81 0.08 1.24 -15.42
C LEU A 81 -0.97 2.24 -14.94
N ALA A 82 -0.96 2.59 -13.66
CA ALA A 82 -1.89 3.58 -13.10
C ALA A 82 -1.75 4.94 -13.79
N ALA A 83 -0.52 5.40 -14.03
CA ALA A 83 -0.27 6.65 -14.76
C ALA A 83 -0.76 6.59 -16.21
N ALA A 84 -0.51 5.47 -16.91
CA ALA A 84 -1.00 5.26 -18.27
C ALA A 84 -2.53 5.26 -18.32
N PHE A 85 -3.20 4.49 -17.46
CA PHE A 85 -4.66 4.44 -17.39
C PHE A 85 -5.26 5.80 -17.00
N ALA A 86 -4.65 6.53 -16.07
CA ALA A 86 -5.09 7.87 -15.69
C ALA A 86 -4.99 8.84 -16.87
N LEU A 87 -3.89 8.80 -17.63
CA LEU A 87 -3.69 9.63 -18.82
C LEU A 87 -4.72 9.30 -19.90
N PHE A 88 -4.88 8.02 -20.26
CA PHE A 88 -5.87 7.59 -21.25
C PHE A 88 -7.29 7.91 -20.80
N GLY A 89 -7.61 7.69 -19.52
CA GLY A 89 -8.90 8.05 -18.95
C GLY A 89 -9.17 9.56 -19.03
N ALA A 90 -8.20 10.39 -18.68
CA ALA A 90 -8.31 11.84 -18.77
C ALA A 90 -8.52 12.32 -20.23
N LEU A 91 -7.80 11.71 -21.18
CA LEU A 91 -7.96 12.03 -22.62
C LEU A 91 -9.31 11.58 -23.16
N ALA A 92 -9.81 10.41 -22.75
CA ALA A 92 -11.12 9.89 -23.16
C ALA A 92 -12.26 10.79 -22.65
N ILE A 93 -12.20 11.24 -21.39
CA ILE A 93 -13.23 12.10 -20.79
C ILE A 93 -13.28 13.48 -21.45
N ARG A 94 -12.17 13.93 -22.04
CA ARG A 94 -12.09 15.26 -22.67
C ARG A 94 -13.04 15.41 -23.86
N LYS A 95 -13.34 14.32 -24.60
CA LYS A 95 -14.08 14.35 -25.87
C LYS A 95 -15.56 13.98 -25.77
N THR A 96 -16.03 13.35 -24.73
CA THR A 96 -17.39 12.76 -24.67
C THR A 96 -18.20 13.31 -23.50
N PHE A 97 -19.34 13.97 -23.81
CA PHE A 97 -20.20 14.60 -22.80
C PHE A 97 -20.95 13.59 -21.91
N PHE A 98 -21.40 12.47 -22.45
CA PHE A 98 -22.18 11.47 -21.71
C PHE A 98 -21.31 10.62 -20.78
N ALA A 99 -20.17 10.17 -21.25
CA ALA A 99 -19.23 9.37 -20.44
C ALA A 99 -18.57 10.14 -19.29
N LYS A 100 -18.50 11.48 -19.36
CA LYS A 100 -17.86 12.32 -18.36
C LYS A 100 -18.48 12.19 -16.96
N LYS A 101 -19.82 12.13 -16.87
CA LYS A 101 -20.50 12.00 -15.58
C LYS A 101 -20.24 10.64 -14.92
N ILE A 102 -20.28 9.57 -15.72
CA ILE A 102 -20.05 8.20 -15.26
C ILE A 102 -18.60 8.03 -14.82
N CYS A 103 -17.66 8.50 -15.64
CA CYS A 103 -16.23 8.42 -15.29
C CYS A 103 -15.89 9.23 -14.05
N ASN A 104 -16.40 10.46 -13.94
CA ASN A 104 -16.20 11.26 -12.73
C ASN A 104 -16.79 10.59 -11.48
N PHE A 105 -17.95 9.96 -11.60
CA PHE A 105 -18.56 9.21 -10.51
C PHE A 105 -17.68 8.03 -10.10
N ILE A 106 -17.20 7.22 -11.05
CA ILE A 106 -16.30 6.08 -10.77
C ILE A 106 -15.00 6.55 -10.11
N PHE A 107 -14.36 7.60 -10.62
CA PHE A 107 -13.15 8.15 -10.01
C PHE A 107 -13.39 8.73 -8.62
N SER A 108 -14.56 9.36 -8.40
CA SER A 108 -14.91 9.90 -7.08
C SER A 108 -15.21 8.82 -6.05
N LEU A 109 -15.67 7.63 -6.45
CA LEU A 109 -15.90 6.51 -5.55
C LEU A 109 -14.62 6.01 -4.87
N ASN A 110 -13.47 6.14 -5.53
CA ASN A 110 -12.20 5.68 -5.00
C ASN A 110 -11.66 6.56 -3.86
N LEU A 111 -12.05 7.82 -3.79
CA LEU A 111 -11.56 8.78 -2.80
C LEU A 111 -11.96 8.43 -1.34
N PRO A 112 -13.22 8.06 -1.03
CA PRO A 112 -13.63 7.76 0.33
C PRO A 112 -13.33 6.31 0.76
N MET A 113 -12.87 5.43 -0.15
CA MET A 113 -12.62 4.03 0.18
C MET A 113 -11.24 3.82 0.80
N PRO A 114 -11.15 3.28 2.02
CA PRO A 114 -9.88 2.87 2.60
C PRO A 114 -9.20 1.82 1.71
N HIS A 115 -7.91 1.99 1.43
CA HIS A 115 -7.14 1.06 0.57
C HIS A 115 -7.23 -0.39 1.05
N LEU A 116 -7.29 -0.62 2.35
CA LEU A 116 -7.46 -1.95 2.94
C LEU A 116 -8.77 -2.62 2.50
N VAL A 117 -9.86 -1.86 2.46
CA VAL A 117 -11.18 -2.39 2.03
C VAL A 117 -11.15 -2.77 0.56
N VAL A 118 -10.50 -1.96 -0.27
CA VAL A 118 -10.31 -2.27 -1.70
C VAL A 118 -9.47 -3.54 -1.86
N ALA A 119 -8.35 -3.66 -1.14
CA ALA A 119 -7.48 -4.83 -1.20
C ALA A 119 -8.23 -6.11 -0.80
N VAL A 120 -8.95 -6.09 0.32
CA VAL A 120 -9.77 -7.25 0.76
C VAL A 120 -10.87 -7.57 -0.26
N GLY A 121 -11.54 -6.55 -0.79
CA GLY A 121 -12.54 -6.73 -1.85
C GLY A 121 -11.97 -7.40 -3.09
N MET A 122 -10.77 -6.99 -3.52
CA MET A 122 -10.06 -7.60 -4.65
C MET A 122 -9.71 -9.06 -4.39
N ILE A 123 -9.28 -9.43 -3.17
CA ILE A 123 -9.08 -10.84 -2.81
C ILE A 123 -10.36 -11.65 -2.99
N PHE A 124 -11.50 -11.16 -2.48
CA PHE A 124 -12.77 -11.86 -2.62
C PHE A 124 -13.24 -11.99 -4.07
N VAL A 125 -12.90 -11.05 -4.92
CA VAL A 125 -13.27 -11.09 -6.34
C VAL A 125 -12.37 -12.04 -7.13
N PHE A 126 -11.04 -11.95 -6.94
CA PHE A 126 -10.05 -12.58 -7.81
C PHE A 126 -9.41 -13.86 -7.26
N SER A 127 -9.75 -14.30 -6.04
CA SER A 127 -9.27 -15.58 -5.52
C SER A 127 -9.85 -16.76 -6.30
N GLN A 128 -9.17 -17.92 -6.25
CA GLN A 128 -9.63 -19.16 -6.91
C GLN A 128 -11.04 -19.58 -6.49
N SER A 129 -11.46 -19.30 -5.27
CA SER A 129 -12.83 -19.53 -4.78
C SER A 129 -13.69 -18.26 -4.80
N GLY A 130 -13.20 -17.20 -5.40
CA GLY A 130 -13.80 -15.88 -5.43
C GLY A 130 -15.00 -15.76 -6.37
N LEU A 131 -15.51 -14.54 -6.44
CA LEU A 131 -16.72 -14.24 -7.18
C LEU A 131 -16.54 -14.50 -8.69
N LEU A 132 -15.38 -14.12 -9.26
CA LEU A 132 -15.09 -14.37 -10.69
C LEU A 132 -14.97 -15.85 -11.01
N ALA A 133 -14.30 -16.64 -10.17
CA ALA A 133 -14.18 -18.06 -10.37
C ALA A 133 -15.55 -18.75 -10.41
N ARG A 134 -16.43 -18.39 -9.46
CA ARG A 134 -17.82 -18.90 -9.43
C ARG A 134 -18.62 -18.45 -10.63
N PHE A 135 -18.49 -17.19 -11.04
CA PHE A 135 -19.15 -16.67 -12.23
C PHE A 135 -18.75 -17.44 -13.50
N PHE A 136 -17.44 -17.64 -13.71
CA PHE A 136 -16.94 -18.39 -14.86
C PHE A 136 -17.36 -19.87 -14.85
N THR A 137 -17.46 -20.48 -13.67
CA THR A 137 -18.01 -21.84 -13.53
C THR A 137 -19.50 -21.86 -13.91
N GLN A 138 -20.25 -20.86 -13.47
CA GLN A 138 -21.70 -20.81 -13.70
C GLN A 138 -22.08 -20.60 -15.17
N ILE A 139 -21.25 -19.87 -15.93
CA ILE A 139 -21.43 -19.71 -17.39
C ILE A 139 -20.79 -20.86 -18.20
N GLY A 140 -20.21 -21.88 -17.53
CA GLY A 140 -19.63 -23.04 -18.19
C GLY A 140 -18.26 -22.80 -18.84
N PHE A 141 -17.57 -21.72 -18.51
CA PHE A 141 -16.27 -21.39 -19.07
C PHE A 141 -15.14 -22.21 -18.41
N ILE A 142 -15.31 -22.59 -17.15
CA ILE A 142 -14.43 -23.50 -16.39
C ILE A 142 -15.27 -24.57 -15.71
N SER A 143 -14.70 -25.77 -15.56
CA SER A 143 -15.43 -26.91 -14.99
C SER A 143 -15.59 -26.82 -13.47
N SER A 144 -14.61 -26.21 -12.79
CA SER A 144 -14.58 -26.06 -11.34
C SER A 144 -13.95 -24.71 -10.95
N PRO A 145 -14.35 -24.10 -9.82
CA PRO A 145 -13.68 -22.90 -9.32
C PRO A 145 -12.17 -23.08 -9.09
N SER A 146 -11.70 -24.29 -8.81
CA SER A 146 -10.28 -24.63 -8.65
C SER A 146 -9.47 -24.51 -9.95
N ASP A 147 -10.14 -24.57 -11.11
CA ASP A 147 -9.49 -24.41 -12.42
C ASP A 147 -9.21 -22.94 -12.75
N PHE A 148 -9.72 -22.02 -11.93
CA PHE A 148 -9.46 -20.59 -12.08
C PHE A 148 -7.99 -20.28 -11.76
N PRO A 149 -7.30 -19.47 -12.58
CA PRO A 149 -5.88 -19.16 -12.37
C PRO A 149 -5.65 -18.49 -11.01
N ILE A 150 -4.49 -18.79 -10.42
CA ILE A 150 -4.05 -18.16 -9.16
C ILE A 150 -3.62 -16.74 -9.47
N LEU A 151 -4.53 -15.77 -9.28
CA LEU A 151 -4.27 -14.36 -9.48
C LEU A 151 -3.84 -13.65 -8.19
N VAL A 152 -4.12 -14.26 -7.04
CA VAL A 152 -3.73 -13.76 -5.72
C VAL A 152 -2.51 -14.55 -5.25
N LYS A 153 -1.42 -13.87 -4.87
CA LYS A 153 -0.13 -14.46 -4.47
C LYS A 153 0.54 -15.28 -5.59
N ASP A 154 0.51 -14.77 -6.81
CA ASP A 154 1.23 -15.36 -7.92
C ASP A 154 2.76 -15.21 -7.77
N LYS A 155 3.52 -16.00 -8.53
CA LYS A 155 4.99 -15.99 -8.49
C LYS A 155 5.62 -14.70 -8.99
N TYR A 156 4.90 -13.94 -9.79
CA TYR A 156 5.39 -12.74 -10.47
C TYR A 156 5.03 -11.46 -9.73
N GLY A 157 4.25 -11.54 -8.65
CA GLY A 157 3.80 -10.38 -7.89
C GLY A 157 2.77 -9.51 -8.63
N PHE A 158 2.17 -10.01 -9.71
CA PHE A 158 1.06 -9.35 -10.40
C PHE A 158 -0.28 -9.64 -9.74
N GLY A 159 -0.31 -10.59 -8.81
CA GLY A 159 -1.46 -10.83 -7.97
C GLY A 159 -1.79 -9.58 -7.17
N ILE A 160 -3.06 -9.39 -6.95
CA ILE A 160 -3.73 -8.19 -6.48
C ILE A 160 -3.30 -7.74 -5.06
N ILE A 161 -2.22 -8.30 -4.55
CA ILE A 161 -1.62 -7.84 -3.26
C ILE A 161 -0.12 -7.98 -3.32
#